data_d1edfb7464917ec81850cc2ceb6a1989
#
_entry.id   d1edfb7464917ec81850cc2ceb6a1989
#
_cell.length_a   1.000
_cell.length_b   1.000
_cell.length_c   1.000
_cell.angle_alpha   90.00
_cell.angle_beta   90.00
_cell.angle_gamma   90.00
#
_symmetry.space_group_name_H-M   'P 1'
#
loop_
_entity.id
_entity.type
_entity.pdbx_description
1 polymer ?
#
loop_
_entity_poly.entity_id
_entity_poly.type
_entity_poly.pdbx_seq_one_letter_code
_entity_poly.pdbx_strand_id
1 'polypeptide(L)'
;RRYGLHLWYDVRFDESVPVSRAADRFATIDGVEYIEPVYVIKSTDADAVYVPDNVIYTPSVAVTRTEMPFNDPMLSQQWHYNNEGENGFTAGADINLFEAWKVETGKPNVIVSVHDQGIVLDHEDLAAHIWVNEAEMNGTPGVDDDGNGYVDDIYGWNYYTDSGTITQHFHGTHVAGTVAAVNNNGIGVCGVAGGTGVGDGARLMSCQIFAPNDASESDYPDVYRYAADN
;
A
#
# COMPACT_ATOMS: atom_id res chain seq x y z
N ARG A 1 -14.41 -7.12 -17.97
CA ARG A 1 -15.79 -6.62 -18.18
C ARG A 1 -16.55 -6.44 -16.86
N ARG A 2 -16.21 -7.20 -15.82
CA ARG A 2 -16.89 -7.16 -14.50
C ARG A 2 -16.86 -5.77 -13.86
N TYR A 3 -15.75 -5.04 -13.97
CA TYR A 3 -15.52 -3.74 -13.33
C TYR A 3 -15.63 -2.54 -14.27
N GLY A 4 -15.93 -2.74 -15.54
CA GLY A 4 -15.99 -1.67 -16.54
C GLY A 4 -14.63 -1.15 -17.04
N LEU A 5 -13.52 -1.59 -16.47
CA LEU A 5 -12.17 -1.10 -16.79
C LEU A 5 -11.76 -1.39 -18.25
N HIS A 6 -12.35 -2.40 -18.89
CA HIS A 6 -12.15 -2.69 -20.32
C HIS A 6 -12.66 -1.58 -21.26
N LEU A 7 -13.31 -0.56 -20.73
CA LEU A 7 -13.77 0.63 -21.46
C LEU A 7 -12.77 1.79 -21.38
N TRP A 8 -11.69 1.63 -20.61
CA TRP A 8 -10.61 2.61 -20.51
C TRP A 8 -9.51 2.29 -21.51
N TYR A 9 -8.97 3.32 -22.14
CA TYR A 9 -7.92 3.21 -23.13
C TYR A 9 -6.92 4.32 -22.97
N ASP A 10 -5.63 3.98 -22.96
CA ASP A 10 -4.54 4.93 -23.05
C ASP A 10 -4.36 5.35 -24.51
N VAL A 11 -4.33 6.66 -24.73
CA VAL A 11 -4.10 7.21 -26.06
C VAL A 11 -2.80 7.97 -26.09
N ARG A 12 -1.84 7.45 -26.85
CA ARG A 12 -0.56 8.13 -27.12
C ARG A 12 -0.64 8.93 -28.38
N PHE A 13 -0.06 10.11 -28.38
CA PHE A 13 -0.03 11.01 -29.53
C PHE A 13 1.33 11.72 -29.62
N ASP A 14 1.57 12.43 -30.72
CA ASP A 14 2.84 13.16 -30.96
C ASP A 14 3.09 14.24 -29.90
N GLU A 15 4.28 14.25 -29.30
CA GLU A 15 4.67 15.17 -28.22
C GLU A 15 4.59 16.66 -28.60
N SER A 16 4.58 16.97 -29.90
CA SER A 16 4.39 18.35 -30.39
C SER A 16 2.97 18.86 -30.21
N VAL A 17 2.00 17.97 -29.94
CA VAL A 17 0.61 18.33 -29.70
C VAL A 17 0.37 18.58 -28.22
N PRO A 18 -0.05 19.78 -27.80
CA PRO A 18 -0.39 20.05 -26.40
C PRO A 18 -1.49 19.09 -25.92
N VAL A 19 -1.32 18.53 -24.67
CA VAL A 19 -2.26 17.57 -24.08
C VAL A 19 -3.69 18.09 -24.06
N SER A 20 -3.92 19.36 -23.73
CA SER A 20 -5.25 19.98 -23.77
C SER A 20 -5.88 19.92 -25.16
N ARG A 21 -5.09 20.18 -26.21
CA ARG A 21 -5.59 20.13 -27.58
C ARG A 21 -5.91 18.70 -28.06
N ALA A 22 -5.15 17.71 -27.58
CA ALA A 22 -5.43 16.32 -27.85
C ALA A 22 -6.74 15.91 -27.13
N ALA A 23 -6.87 16.26 -25.85
CA ALA A 23 -8.08 16.00 -25.06
C ALA A 23 -9.34 16.59 -25.71
N ASP A 24 -9.29 17.87 -26.14
CA ASP A 24 -10.40 18.51 -26.86
C ASP A 24 -10.84 17.74 -28.13
N ARG A 25 -9.88 17.19 -28.87
CA ARG A 25 -10.17 16.40 -30.07
C ARG A 25 -10.76 15.05 -29.75
N PHE A 26 -10.24 14.35 -28.76
CA PHE A 26 -10.75 13.04 -28.35
C PHE A 26 -12.13 13.15 -27.72
N ALA A 27 -12.43 14.20 -26.98
CA ALA A 27 -13.75 14.48 -26.40
C ALA A 27 -14.86 14.63 -27.46
N THR A 28 -14.51 14.89 -28.72
CA THR A 28 -15.50 14.99 -29.82
C THR A 28 -15.78 13.68 -30.53
N ILE A 29 -15.12 12.58 -30.16
CA ILE A 29 -15.32 11.27 -30.76
C ILE A 29 -16.56 10.63 -30.17
N ASP A 30 -17.46 10.14 -31.06
CA ASP A 30 -18.65 9.45 -30.61
C ASP A 30 -18.32 8.19 -29.80
N GLY A 31 -18.96 8.04 -28.65
CA GLY A 31 -18.68 6.94 -27.68
C GLY A 31 -17.61 7.23 -26.64
N VAL A 32 -16.94 8.38 -26.68
CA VAL A 32 -16.06 8.84 -25.59
C VAL A 32 -16.92 9.58 -24.55
N GLU A 33 -17.05 9.02 -23.37
CA GLU A 33 -17.83 9.60 -22.27
C GLU A 33 -16.97 10.52 -21.38
N TYR A 34 -15.70 10.19 -21.24
CA TYR A 34 -14.78 10.90 -20.37
C TYR A 34 -13.36 10.87 -20.94
N ILE A 35 -12.58 11.91 -20.71
CA ILE A 35 -11.17 11.98 -21.07
C ILE A 35 -10.41 12.80 -20.02
N GLU A 36 -9.27 12.29 -19.63
CA GLU A 36 -8.36 12.99 -18.73
C GLU A 36 -6.90 12.77 -19.15
N PRO A 37 -6.00 13.70 -18.82
CA PRO A 37 -4.58 13.48 -19.00
C PRO A 37 -4.07 12.38 -18.07
N VAL A 38 -3.22 11.50 -18.58
CA VAL A 38 -2.39 10.63 -17.72
C VAL A 38 -1.21 11.46 -17.23
N TYR A 39 -1.14 11.64 -15.92
CA TYR A 39 -0.07 12.40 -15.29
C TYR A 39 1.07 11.48 -14.89
N VAL A 40 2.30 11.95 -15.08
CA VAL A 40 3.47 11.33 -14.45
C VAL A 40 3.39 11.60 -12.95
N ILE A 41 3.22 10.56 -12.16
CA ILE A 41 3.20 10.65 -10.71
C ILE A 41 4.63 10.49 -10.21
N LYS A 42 5.07 11.46 -9.41
CA LYS A 42 6.38 11.38 -8.75
C LYS A 42 6.19 10.94 -7.31
N SER A 43 7.06 10.03 -6.86
CA SER A 43 7.16 9.73 -5.44
C SER A 43 7.51 10.98 -4.66
N THR A 44 6.93 11.14 -3.48
CA THR A 44 7.25 12.23 -2.56
C THR A 44 8.55 12.00 -1.79
N ASP A 45 9.17 10.84 -1.93
CA ASP A 45 10.39 10.46 -1.22
C ASP A 45 11.63 11.28 -1.59
N ALA A 46 11.64 11.86 -2.79
CA ALA A 46 12.77 12.66 -3.26
C ALA A 46 13.11 13.87 -2.35
N ASP A 47 12.13 14.32 -1.56
CA ASP A 47 12.26 15.44 -0.63
C ASP A 47 12.17 15.02 0.85
N ALA A 48 12.13 13.71 1.13
CA ALA A 48 12.11 13.20 2.50
C ALA A 48 13.42 13.56 3.21
N VAL A 49 13.36 14.58 4.04
CA VAL A 49 14.47 14.93 4.93
C VAL A 49 14.50 13.89 6.05
N TYR A 50 15.54 13.05 6.04
CA TYR A 50 15.80 12.18 7.19
C TYR A 50 15.96 13.04 8.45
N VAL A 51 15.02 12.94 9.37
CA VAL A 51 15.13 13.53 10.71
C VAL A 51 15.85 12.50 11.57
N PRO A 52 17.08 12.79 12.05
CA PRO A 52 17.81 11.83 12.89
C PRO A 52 17.02 11.42 14.13
N ASP A 53 17.12 10.15 14.54
CA ASP A 53 16.43 9.52 15.68
C ASP A 53 16.71 10.14 17.06
N ASN A 54 17.48 11.21 17.15
CA ASN A 54 17.88 11.87 18.38
C ASN A 54 17.02 13.09 18.76
N VAL A 55 15.84 13.26 18.14
CA VAL A 55 14.84 14.18 18.67
C VAL A 55 14.17 13.49 19.87
N ILE A 56 14.78 13.61 21.05
CA ILE A 56 14.19 13.13 22.30
C ILE A 56 13.03 14.09 22.64
N TYR A 57 11.82 13.67 22.35
CA TYR A 57 10.63 14.31 22.91
C TYR A 57 10.57 13.97 24.41
N THR A 58 10.87 14.94 25.26
CA THR A 58 10.61 14.80 26.69
C THR A 58 9.15 15.15 26.95
N PRO A 59 8.31 14.21 27.40
CA PRO A 59 6.91 14.51 27.74
C PRO A 59 6.89 15.54 28.86
N SER A 60 6.20 16.63 28.68
CA SER A 60 6.12 17.73 29.67
C SER A 60 5.00 17.56 30.71
N VAL A 61 4.17 16.52 30.61
CA VAL A 61 3.06 16.24 31.54
C VAL A 61 2.91 14.72 31.69
N ALA A 62 2.76 14.25 32.94
CA ALA A 62 2.37 12.87 33.22
C ALA A 62 0.88 12.70 32.87
N VAL A 63 0.59 12.21 31.66
CA VAL A 63 -0.74 11.78 31.25
C VAL A 63 -0.95 10.37 31.79
N THR A 64 -2.12 10.11 32.38
CA THR A 64 -2.53 8.73 32.68
C THR A 64 -2.78 8.03 31.37
N ARG A 65 -1.80 7.22 30.92
CA ARG A 65 -1.91 6.52 29.65
C ARG A 65 -3.01 5.48 29.69
N THR A 66 -3.82 5.45 28.62
CA THR A 66 -4.71 4.32 28.34
C THR A 66 -3.88 3.04 28.25
N GLU A 67 -4.41 1.93 28.76
CA GLU A 67 -3.76 0.63 28.63
C GLU A 67 -3.57 0.28 27.16
N MET A 68 -2.35 -0.09 26.78
CA MET A 68 -2.03 -0.45 25.40
C MET A 68 -2.76 -1.74 25.01
N PRO A 69 -3.51 -1.78 23.90
CA PRO A 69 -4.27 -2.95 23.48
C PRO A 69 -3.39 -4.14 23.08
N PHE A 70 -2.14 -3.86 22.64
CA PHE A 70 -1.16 -4.84 22.16
C PHE A 70 0.22 -4.59 22.77
N ASN A 71 1.11 -5.57 22.64
CA ASN A 71 2.43 -5.58 23.28
C ASN A 71 3.57 -5.07 22.39
N ASP A 72 3.26 -4.52 21.21
CA ASP A 72 4.24 -4.08 20.24
C ASP A 72 4.99 -2.84 20.74
N PRO A 73 6.33 -2.87 20.75
CA PRO A 73 7.11 -1.90 21.52
C PRO A 73 7.01 -0.47 21.02
N MET A 74 6.69 -0.28 19.74
CA MET A 74 6.58 1.05 19.12
C MET A 74 5.14 1.56 19.04
N LEU A 75 4.12 0.79 19.48
CA LEU A 75 2.73 1.23 19.46
C LEU A 75 2.53 2.57 20.17
N SER A 76 3.21 2.79 21.28
CA SER A 76 3.13 4.06 22.02
C SER A 76 3.67 5.28 21.26
N GLN A 77 4.39 5.07 20.16
CA GLN A 77 4.91 6.13 19.29
C GLN A 77 3.95 6.41 18.11
N GLN A 78 2.99 5.55 17.87
CA GLN A 78 1.96 5.70 16.84
C GLN A 78 0.80 6.59 17.36
N TRP A 79 1.14 7.84 17.73
CA TRP A 79 0.23 8.80 18.36
C TRP A 79 -1.08 9.01 17.61
N HIS A 80 -1.07 8.82 16.30
CA HIS A 80 -2.26 8.99 15.43
C HIS A 80 -3.32 7.90 15.62
N TYR A 81 -3.03 6.83 16.35
CA TYR A 81 -3.97 5.77 16.69
C TYR A 81 -4.83 6.12 17.92
N ASN A 82 -4.22 6.75 18.92
CA ASN A 82 -4.89 7.23 20.13
C ASN A 82 -4.08 8.40 20.72
N ASN A 83 -4.51 9.63 20.48
CA ASN A 83 -3.79 10.83 20.85
C ASN A 83 -4.33 11.41 22.18
N GLU A 84 -3.61 11.20 23.24
CA GLU A 84 -3.95 11.73 24.58
C GLU A 84 -3.43 13.15 24.83
N GLY A 85 -2.91 13.84 23.81
CA GLY A 85 -2.37 15.19 23.90
C GLY A 85 -0.88 15.22 24.26
N GLU A 86 -0.16 14.13 24.10
CA GLU A 86 1.29 14.07 24.27
C GLU A 86 2.02 14.98 23.27
N ASN A 87 3.21 15.43 23.62
CA ASN A 87 4.07 16.28 22.78
C ASN A 87 3.42 17.60 22.33
N GLY A 88 2.37 18.07 23.02
CA GLY A 88 1.67 19.30 22.68
C GLY A 88 0.63 19.15 21.57
N PHE A 89 0.30 17.93 21.18
CA PHE A 89 -0.79 17.65 20.25
C PHE A 89 -2.17 17.88 20.90
N THR A 90 -3.18 18.08 20.09
CA THR A 90 -4.56 18.21 20.57
C THR A 90 -5.12 16.81 20.88
N ALA A 91 -5.45 16.54 22.14
CA ALA A 91 -6.05 15.27 22.53
C ALA A 91 -7.31 14.96 21.73
N GLY A 92 -7.45 13.72 21.27
CA GLY A 92 -8.55 13.25 20.44
C GLY A 92 -8.43 13.63 18.95
N ALA A 93 -7.35 14.30 18.54
CA ALA A 93 -7.04 14.50 17.12
C ALA A 93 -6.31 13.27 16.59
N ASP A 94 -7.04 12.19 16.37
CA ASP A 94 -6.55 10.86 15.97
C ASP A 94 -7.63 10.08 15.18
N ILE A 95 -7.36 8.84 14.83
CA ILE A 95 -8.30 7.97 14.11
C ILE A 95 -9.14 7.07 15.05
N ASN A 96 -9.00 7.24 16.36
CA ASN A 96 -9.72 6.49 17.40
C ASN A 96 -9.58 4.95 17.25
N LEU A 97 -8.39 4.50 16.88
CA LEU A 97 -8.16 3.12 16.48
C LEU A 97 -8.28 2.12 17.65
N PHE A 98 -7.92 2.53 18.86
CA PHE A 98 -8.05 1.66 20.04
C PHE A 98 -9.51 1.26 20.33
N GLU A 99 -10.46 2.14 20.03
CA GLU A 99 -11.89 1.80 20.11
C GLU A 99 -12.33 0.93 18.93
N ALA A 100 -11.80 1.19 17.72
CA ALA A 100 -12.08 0.35 16.56
C ALA A 100 -11.61 -1.09 16.74
N TRP A 101 -10.43 -1.30 17.35
CA TRP A 101 -9.89 -2.64 17.63
C TRP A 101 -10.70 -3.45 18.65
N LYS A 102 -11.57 -2.83 19.42
CA LYS A 102 -12.55 -3.58 20.27
C LYS A 102 -13.64 -4.24 19.43
N VAL A 103 -13.80 -3.85 18.18
CA VAL A 103 -14.82 -4.36 17.25
C VAL A 103 -14.19 -5.28 16.22
N GLU A 104 -13.10 -4.83 15.58
CA GLU A 104 -12.44 -5.56 14.50
C GLU A 104 -10.97 -5.16 14.40
N THR A 105 -10.09 -6.13 14.19
CA THR A 105 -8.64 -5.95 14.08
C THR A 105 -8.07 -6.34 12.71
N GLY A 106 -8.92 -6.72 11.77
CA GLY A 106 -8.56 -7.25 10.46
C GLY A 106 -8.89 -8.73 10.31
N LYS A 107 -8.87 -9.23 9.08
CA LYS A 107 -9.15 -10.63 8.74
C LYS A 107 -8.31 -11.12 7.59
N PRO A 108 -7.86 -12.39 7.60
CA PRO A 108 -6.97 -12.94 6.56
C PRO A 108 -7.64 -13.13 5.19
N ASN A 109 -8.95 -13.05 5.11
CA ASN A 109 -9.69 -13.08 3.84
C ASN A 109 -9.89 -11.67 3.23
N VAL A 110 -9.34 -10.63 3.87
CA VAL A 110 -9.28 -9.28 3.31
C VAL A 110 -7.88 -9.08 2.76
N ILE A 111 -7.79 -8.86 1.46
CA ILE A 111 -6.53 -8.56 0.77
C ILE A 111 -6.49 -7.05 0.53
N VAL A 112 -5.41 -6.42 0.94
CA VAL A 112 -5.13 -5.01 0.69
C VAL A 112 -3.98 -4.90 -0.30
N SER A 113 -4.29 -4.40 -1.48
CA SER A 113 -3.30 -4.15 -2.51
C SER A 113 -2.57 -2.83 -2.23
N VAL A 114 -1.27 -2.90 -2.03
CA VAL A 114 -0.40 -1.75 -1.77
C VAL A 114 0.25 -1.33 -3.09
N HIS A 115 -0.19 -0.19 -3.62
CA HIS A 115 0.31 0.38 -4.87
C HIS A 115 1.43 1.37 -4.56
N ASP A 116 2.68 0.88 -4.57
CA ASP A 116 3.84 1.64 -4.10
C ASP A 116 5.14 1.21 -4.81
N GLN A 117 6.29 1.47 -4.18
CA GLN A 117 7.63 1.12 -4.68
C GLN A 117 8.05 -0.32 -4.35
N GLY A 118 7.15 -1.13 -3.79
CA GLY A 118 7.37 -2.51 -3.34
C GLY A 118 7.55 -2.63 -1.83
N ILE A 119 7.39 -3.87 -1.34
CA ILE A 119 7.39 -4.22 0.08
C ILE A 119 8.59 -5.13 0.37
N VAL A 120 9.22 -4.97 1.54
CA VAL A 120 10.18 -5.97 2.07
C VAL A 120 9.39 -7.19 2.53
N LEU A 121 9.33 -8.21 1.68
CA LEU A 121 8.44 -9.38 1.85
C LEU A 121 8.79 -10.25 3.05
N ASP A 122 10.06 -10.27 3.45
CA ASP A 122 10.60 -11.03 4.60
C ASP A 122 10.76 -10.17 5.87
N HIS A 123 10.17 -8.98 5.90
CA HIS A 123 10.22 -8.11 7.07
C HIS A 123 9.57 -8.80 8.28
N GLU A 124 10.26 -8.84 9.42
CA GLU A 124 9.87 -9.60 10.61
C GLU A 124 8.46 -9.25 11.14
N ASP A 125 8.01 -8.04 10.90
CA ASP A 125 6.70 -7.52 11.33
C ASP A 125 5.62 -7.57 10.23
N LEU A 126 5.94 -8.07 9.02
CA LEU A 126 5.03 -8.12 7.88
C LEU A 126 4.87 -9.51 7.27
N ALA A 127 5.91 -10.33 7.31
CA ALA A 127 6.00 -11.58 6.55
C ALA A 127 4.80 -12.52 6.75
N ALA A 128 4.22 -12.56 7.96
CA ALA A 128 3.04 -13.39 8.25
C ALA A 128 1.74 -12.89 7.59
N HIS A 129 1.73 -11.64 7.12
CA HIS A 129 0.58 -11.02 6.47
C HIS A 129 0.77 -10.78 4.97
N ILE A 130 1.92 -11.14 4.40
CA ILE A 130 2.09 -11.05 2.94
C ILE A 130 1.11 -12.00 2.26
N TRP A 131 0.39 -11.48 1.28
CA TRP A 131 -0.47 -12.26 0.40
C TRP A 131 0.39 -13.16 -0.51
N VAL A 132 -0.11 -14.35 -0.77
CA VAL A 132 0.55 -15.33 -1.64
C VAL A 132 -0.44 -15.84 -2.67
N ASN A 133 -0.07 -15.76 -3.95
CA ASN A 133 -0.71 -16.51 -5.01
C ASN A 133 -0.25 -17.97 -4.92
N GLU A 134 -1.09 -18.82 -4.34
CA GLU A 134 -0.74 -20.22 -4.09
C GLU A 134 -0.59 -21.03 -5.38
N ALA A 135 -1.24 -20.65 -6.47
CA ALA A 135 -1.09 -21.31 -7.76
C ALA A 135 0.33 -21.10 -8.32
N GLU A 136 0.79 -19.86 -8.30
CA GLU A 136 2.12 -19.49 -8.76
C GLU A 136 3.22 -19.99 -7.81
N MET A 137 3.00 -19.90 -6.48
CA MET A 137 3.98 -20.39 -5.48
C MET A 137 4.24 -21.88 -5.62
N ASN A 138 3.23 -22.67 -5.93
CA ASN A 138 3.33 -24.14 -6.06
C ASN A 138 3.42 -24.59 -7.52
N GLY A 139 3.44 -23.66 -8.46
CA GLY A 139 3.42 -23.87 -9.88
C GLY A 139 4.80 -24.13 -10.52
N THR A 140 4.88 -23.92 -11.81
CA THR A 140 6.09 -24.13 -12.60
C THR A 140 6.80 -22.80 -12.86
N PRO A 141 8.02 -22.56 -12.39
CA PRO A 141 8.71 -21.29 -12.62
C PRO A 141 8.74 -20.88 -14.10
N GLY A 142 8.35 -19.65 -14.38
CA GLY A 142 8.24 -19.09 -15.72
C GLY A 142 6.96 -19.44 -16.48
N VAL A 143 5.97 -19.98 -15.79
CA VAL A 143 4.64 -20.30 -16.34
C VAL A 143 3.58 -19.53 -15.54
N ASP A 144 2.58 -19.03 -16.21
CA ASP A 144 1.35 -18.48 -15.62
C ASP A 144 0.44 -19.68 -15.29
N ASP A 145 0.50 -20.15 -14.04
CA ASP A 145 -0.16 -21.40 -13.60
C ASP A 145 -1.66 -21.21 -13.30
N ASP A 146 -2.11 -19.99 -13.02
CA ASP A 146 -3.54 -19.69 -12.79
C ASP A 146 -4.25 -19.07 -14.01
N GLY A 147 -3.49 -18.70 -15.05
CA GLY A 147 -4.02 -18.18 -16.31
C GLY A 147 -4.55 -16.75 -16.21
N ASN A 148 -4.06 -15.97 -15.23
CA ASN A 148 -4.45 -14.58 -15.02
C ASN A 148 -3.71 -13.59 -15.94
N GLY A 149 -2.66 -14.04 -16.64
CA GLY A 149 -1.82 -13.26 -17.55
C GLY A 149 -0.53 -12.71 -16.94
N TYR A 150 -0.23 -13.06 -15.69
CA TYR A 150 0.92 -12.59 -14.93
C TYR A 150 1.78 -13.78 -14.46
N VAL A 151 2.97 -13.95 -15.03
CA VAL A 151 3.86 -15.08 -14.76
C VAL A 151 4.60 -14.90 -13.45
N ASP A 152 4.60 -15.92 -12.59
CA ASP A 152 5.27 -15.93 -11.29
C ASP A 152 4.88 -14.75 -10.38
N ASP A 153 3.63 -14.31 -10.37
CA ASP A 153 3.11 -13.19 -9.57
C ASP A 153 2.83 -13.58 -8.10
N ILE A 154 3.74 -14.34 -7.51
CA ILE A 154 3.61 -15.00 -6.19
C ILE A 154 3.16 -14.04 -5.08
N TYR A 155 3.67 -12.80 -5.07
CA TYR A 155 3.38 -11.80 -4.01
C TYR A 155 2.69 -10.53 -4.53
N GLY A 156 2.33 -10.53 -5.81
CA GLY A 156 1.81 -9.40 -6.56
C GLY A 156 2.63 -9.14 -7.82
N TRP A 157 2.48 -7.96 -8.39
CA TRP A 157 3.09 -7.63 -9.68
C TRP A 157 3.89 -6.33 -9.65
N ASN A 158 5.02 -6.35 -10.34
CA ASN A 158 5.87 -5.17 -10.56
C ASN A 158 5.61 -4.60 -11.96
N TYR A 159 4.76 -3.59 -12.04
CA TYR A 159 4.38 -2.93 -13.29
C TYR A 159 5.53 -2.13 -13.93
N TYR A 160 6.53 -1.75 -13.15
CA TYR A 160 7.70 -1.05 -13.67
C TYR A 160 8.63 -1.97 -14.47
N THR A 161 8.81 -3.22 -14.02
CA THR A 161 9.66 -4.22 -14.68
C THR A 161 8.88 -5.26 -15.47
N ASP A 162 7.55 -5.19 -15.42
CA ASP A 162 6.63 -6.13 -16.02
C ASP A 162 6.95 -7.58 -15.62
N SER A 163 6.98 -7.84 -14.32
CA SER A 163 7.37 -9.16 -13.76
C SER A 163 6.82 -9.38 -12.35
N GLY A 164 6.73 -10.66 -11.91
CA GLY A 164 6.42 -11.05 -10.53
C GLY A 164 7.51 -10.73 -9.51
N THR A 165 8.67 -10.20 -9.94
CA THR A 165 9.77 -9.85 -9.03
C THR A 165 9.52 -8.50 -8.37
N ILE A 166 9.21 -8.51 -7.08
CA ILE A 166 9.01 -7.29 -6.28
C ILE A 166 10.37 -6.72 -5.82
N THR A 167 10.63 -5.46 -6.15
CA THR A 167 11.78 -4.73 -5.61
C THR A 167 11.45 -4.20 -4.23
N GLN A 168 12.30 -4.50 -3.26
CA GLN A 168 12.08 -4.06 -1.88
C GLN A 168 12.38 -2.57 -1.72
N HIS A 169 11.48 -1.85 -1.07
CA HIS A 169 11.66 -0.42 -0.80
C HIS A 169 11.05 -0.01 0.55
N PHE A 170 11.73 0.91 1.25
CA PHE A 170 11.33 1.35 2.60
C PHE A 170 9.95 2.03 2.61
N HIS A 171 9.61 2.81 1.59
CA HIS A 171 8.34 3.54 1.53
C HIS A 171 7.15 2.58 1.46
N GLY A 172 7.12 1.66 0.49
CA GLY A 172 6.07 0.66 0.38
C GLY A 172 6.00 -0.27 1.60
N THR A 173 7.15 -0.57 2.23
CA THR A 173 7.22 -1.33 3.48
C THR A 173 6.56 -0.56 4.64
N HIS A 174 6.81 0.75 4.75
CA HIS A 174 6.20 1.59 5.79
C HIS A 174 4.68 1.72 5.57
N VAL A 175 4.24 1.91 4.33
CA VAL A 175 2.80 1.94 3.98
C VAL A 175 2.15 0.61 4.34
N ALA A 176 2.75 -0.52 3.95
CA ALA A 176 2.28 -1.85 4.28
C ALA A 176 2.19 -2.08 5.80
N GLY A 177 3.20 -1.61 6.56
CA GLY A 177 3.22 -1.65 8.01
C GLY A 177 2.07 -0.89 8.66
N THR A 178 1.76 0.29 8.15
CA THR A 178 0.59 1.05 8.61
C THR A 178 -0.72 0.31 8.36
N VAL A 179 -0.82 -0.41 7.24
CA VAL A 179 -2.01 -1.22 6.92
C VAL A 179 -2.13 -2.44 7.82
N ALA A 180 -1.10 -3.27 7.89
CA ALA A 180 -1.21 -4.58 8.52
C ALA A 180 0.13 -5.15 9.04
N ALA A 181 0.99 -4.34 9.70
CA ALA A 181 2.01 -4.92 10.58
C ALA A 181 1.34 -5.82 11.61
N VAL A 182 1.99 -6.92 11.99
CA VAL A 182 1.40 -7.95 12.86
C VAL A 182 1.23 -7.43 14.27
N ASN A 183 -0.01 -7.19 14.70
CA ASN A 183 -0.27 -6.72 16.06
C ASN A 183 0.04 -7.80 17.10
N ASN A 184 0.44 -7.38 18.30
CA ASN A 184 0.63 -8.24 19.46
C ASN A 184 1.66 -9.37 19.27
N ASN A 185 2.66 -9.14 18.43
CA ASN A 185 3.77 -10.06 18.19
C ASN A 185 5.03 -9.70 18.99
N GLY A 186 5.01 -8.57 19.71
CA GLY A 186 6.14 -8.05 20.49
C GLY A 186 7.27 -7.45 19.65
N ILE A 187 7.00 -7.14 18.39
CA ILE A 187 7.96 -6.61 17.42
C ILE A 187 7.42 -5.29 16.85
N GLY A 188 8.26 -4.32 16.59
CA GLY A 188 8.01 -3.12 15.80
C GLY A 188 6.75 -2.33 16.17
N VAL A 189 5.83 -2.21 15.21
CA VAL A 189 4.65 -1.35 15.21
C VAL A 189 3.36 -2.16 15.11
N CYS A 190 2.20 -1.50 15.29
CA CYS A 190 0.90 -2.10 14.97
C CYS A 190 0.40 -1.61 13.60
N GLY A 191 -0.20 -2.51 12.84
CA GLY A 191 -0.99 -2.18 11.65
C GLY A 191 -2.46 -1.96 12.00
N VAL A 192 -3.15 -1.09 11.25
CA VAL A 192 -4.59 -0.83 11.46
C VAL A 192 -5.41 -2.12 11.41
N ALA A 193 -5.07 -3.03 10.48
CA ALA A 193 -5.69 -4.33 10.29
C ALA A 193 -4.73 -5.49 10.58
N GLY A 194 -3.84 -5.32 11.57
CA GLY A 194 -2.75 -6.24 11.91
C GLY A 194 -3.16 -7.46 12.73
N GLY A 195 -4.46 -7.70 12.96
CA GLY A 195 -4.97 -8.88 13.69
C GLY A 195 -4.69 -8.83 15.19
N THR A 196 -4.50 -10.00 15.80
CA THR A 196 -4.33 -10.18 17.25
C THR A 196 -3.04 -10.93 17.65
N GLY A 197 -2.13 -11.14 16.72
CA GLY A 197 -0.84 -11.82 16.96
C GLY A 197 -0.80 -13.30 16.55
N VAL A 198 -1.87 -13.79 15.96
CA VAL A 198 -1.95 -15.19 15.47
C VAL A 198 -1.98 -15.30 13.94
N GLY A 199 -1.53 -14.24 13.24
CA GLY A 199 -1.54 -14.18 11.79
C GLY A 199 -2.94 -14.03 11.18
N ASP A 200 -3.86 -13.44 11.92
CA ASP A 200 -5.27 -13.26 11.59
C ASP A 200 -5.60 -11.88 11.01
N GLY A 201 -4.62 -11.04 10.79
CA GLY A 201 -4.77 -9.74 10.13
C GLY A 201 -5.00 -9.83 8.62
N ALA A 202 -5.24 -8.67 8.01
CA ALA A 202 -5.39 -8.54 6.56
C ALA A 202 -4.13 -8.96 5.81
N ARG A 203 -4.27 -9.40 4.56
CA ARG A 203 -3.18 -9.78 3.68
C ARG A 203 -2.72 -8.59 2.83
N LEU A 204 -1.42 -8.50 2.61
CA LEU A 204 -0.75 -7.42 1.88
C LEU A 204 -0.29 -7.93 0.52
N MET A 205 -0.91 -7.47 -0.55
CA MET A 205 -0.48 -7.74 -1.92
C MET A 205 0.40 -6.57 -2.40
N SER A 206 1.58 -6.88 -2.94
CA SER A 206 2.50 -5.85 -3.43
C SER A 206 2.27 -5.56 -4.91
N CYS A 207 1.66 -4.42 -5.22
CA CYS A 207 1.54 -3.92 -6.59
C CYS A 207 2.54 -2.78 -6.79
N GLN A 208 3.71 -3.10 -7.32
CA GLN A 208 4.76 -2.12 -7.50
C GLN A 208 4.51 -1.28 -8.74
N ILE A 209 4.20 0.00 -8.54
CA ILE A 209 3.88 0.97 -9.60
C ILE A 209 4.95 2.03 -9.80
N PHE A 210 5.94 2.11 -8.89
CA PHE A 210 7.06 3.04 -8.95
C PHE A 210 8.40 2.32 -8.97
N ALA A 211 9.37 2.88 -9.70
CA ALA A 211 10.76 2.49 -9.54
C ALA A 211 11.31 3.02 -8.21
N PRO A 212 12.36 2.39 -7.64
CA PRO A 212 12.95 2.83 -6.38
C PRO A 212 13.41 4.30 -6.34
N ASN A 213 13.73 4.88 -7.49
CA ASN A 213 14.28 6.24 -7.59
C ASN A 213 13.59 7.14 -8.62
N ASP A 214 12.59 6.65 -9.33
CA ASP A 214 11.94 7.39 -10.42
C ASP A 214 10.42 7.19 -10.44
N ALA A 215 9.70 8.20 -10.95
CA ALA A 215 8.29 8.06 -11.27
C ALA A 215 8.11 7.11 -12.46
N SER A 216 7.19 6.18 -12.39
CA SER A 216 6.76 5.38 -13.51
C SER A 216 5.39 5.82 -14.01
N GLU A 217 5.18 5.71 -15.33
CA GLU A 217 3.84 5.69 -15.91
C GLU A 217 3.32 4.25 -15.72
N SER A 218 2.36 4.05 -14.83
CA SER A 218 1.70 2.76 -14.69
C SER A 218 0.34 2.78 -15.35
N ASP A 219 -0.08 1.64 -15.86
CA ASP A 219 -1.45 1.44 -16.33
C ASP A 219 -2.37 1.18 -15.13
N TYR A 220 -2.80 2.25 -14.46
CA TYR A 220 -3.65 2.18 -13.26
C TYR A 220 -4.90 1.32 -13.43
N PRO A 221 -5.63 1.35 -14.55
CA PRO A 221 -6.77 0.47 -14.74
C PRO A 221 -6.40 -1.02 -14.65
N ASP A 222 -5.21 -1.40 -15.16
CA ASP A 222 -4.75 -2.79 -15.07
C ASP A 222 -4.32 -3.17 -13.64
N VAL A 223 -3.69 -2.26 -12.91
CA VAL A 223 -3.35 -2.48 -11.48
C VAL A 223 -4.60 -2.76 -10.65
N TYR A 224 -5.64 -1.93 -10.80
CA TYR A 224 -6.90 -2.11 -10.07
C TYR A 224 -7.63 -3.39 -10.48
N ARG A 225 -7.57 -3.74 -11.76
CA ARG A 225 -8.17 -4.99 -12.25
C ARG A 225 -7.46 -6.21 -11.68
N TYR A 226 -6.13 -6.23 -11.74
CA TYR A 226 -5.29 -7.27 -11.15
C TYR A 226 -5.64 -7.48 -9.67
N ALA A 227 -5.60 -6.41 -8.88
CA ALA A 227 -5.89 -6.46 -7.46
C ALA A 227 -7.32 -6.93 -7.14
N ALA A 228 -8.27 -6.68 -8.03
CA ALA A 228 -9.67 -7.07 -7.85
C ALA A 228 -9.99 -8.48 -8.37
N ASP A 229 -9.16 -9.05 -9.22
CA ASP A 229 -9.33 -10.40 -9.78
C ASP A 229 -8.59 -11.47 -8.96
N ASN A 230 -7.60 -11.09 -8.13
CA ASN A 230 -6.85 -11.90 -7.19
C ASN A 230 -7.28 -11.69 -5.75
#